data_04dc69df49ecb7e1bc019a49915dda09
#
_entry.id   04dc69df49ecb7e1bc019a49915dda09
#
_cell.length_a   1.000
_cell.length_b   1.000
_cell.length_c   1.000
_cell.angle_alpha   90.00
_cell.angle_beta   90.00
_cell.angle_gamma   90.00
#
_symmetry.space_group_name_H-M   'P 1'
#
loop_
_entity.id
_entity.type
_entity.pdbx_description
1 polymer ?
#
loop_
_entity_poly.entity_id
_entity_poly.type
_entity_poly.pdbx_seq_one_letter_code
_entity_poly.pdbx_strand_id
1 'polypeptide(L)'
;MQNYMGVIIGNRLVGQVVGVSAHFSWVMSLLNKDSRISGKFKKNNQLVNVEWTGGSYRIGSVKEIPKHFEIVPGDTIITSGNSEIFPEGILIGTIKDFTVLSDENFNTARIFFSTDFNSLGYVEVVIDMMRKEKEDLKSSFQEK
;
A
#
# COMPACT_ATOMS: atom_id res chain seq x y z
N MET A 1 -13.87 11.10 11.69
CA MET A 1 -13.13 10.47 10.59
C MET A 1 -12.84 11.52 9.53
N GLN A 2 -11.64 11.56 8.99
CA GLN A 2 -11.19 12.58 8.03
C GLN A 2 -10.72 11.90 6.74
N ASN A 3 -10.68 12.69 5.66
CA ASN A 3 -10.07 12.22 4.40
C ASN A 3 -8.59 11.88 4.62
N TYR A 4 -8.08 10.95 3.82
CA TYR A 4 -6.69 10.50 3.85
C TYR A 4 -6.26 9.77 5.10
N MET A 5 -7.22 9.25 5.87
CA MET A 5 -6.90 8.31 6.93
C MET A 5 -6.81 6.90 6.35
N GLY A 6 -5.90 6.10 6.89
CA GLY A 6 -5.79 4.69 6.54
C GLY A 6 -6.85 3.86 7.23
N VAL A 7 -7.24 2.77 6.60
CA VAL A 7 -8.17 1.80 7.18
C VAL A 7 -7.45 0.46 7.25
N ILE A 8 -7.41 -0.13 8.44
CA ILE A 8 -6.71 -1.39 8.69
C ILE A 8 -7.58 -2.35 9.49
N ILE A 9 -7.19 -3.61 9.48
CA ILE A 9 -7.71 -4.64 10.38
C ILE A 9 -6.51 -5.36 11.01
N GLY A 10 -6.38 -5.27 12.36
CA GLY A 10 -5.13 -5.65 13.00
C GLY A 10 -4.00 -4.77 12.46
N ASN A 11 -2.92 -5.37 11.94
CA ASN A 11 -1.85 -4.62 11.26
C ASN A 11 -1.86 -4.88 9.75
N ARG A 12 -3.04 -5.05 9.15
CA ARG A 12 -3.20 -5.36 7.74
C ARG A 12 -3.96 -4.26 7.02
N LEU A 13 -3.52 -3.93 5.83
CA LEU A 13 -4.07 -2.85 5.04
C LEU A 13 -5.45 -3.21 4.47
N VAL A 14 -6.42 -2.32 4.63
CA VAL A 14 -7.75 -2.45 4.02
C VAL A 14 -7.95 -1.41 2.91
N GLY A 15 -7.66 -0.16 3.17
CA GLY A 15 -7.85 0.92 2.21
C GLY A 15 -7.65 2.29 2.84
N GLN A 16 -8.30 3.30 2.28
CA GLN A 16 -8.18 4.67 2.76
C GLN A 16 -9.53 5.39 2.72
N VAL A 17 -9.72 6.34 3.61
CA VAL A 17 -10.91 7.21 3.62
C VAL A 17 -10.75 8.24 2.51
N VAL A 18 -11.70 8.28 1.57
CA VAL A 18 -11.68 9.19 0.42
C VAL A 18 -12.78 10.22 0.44
N GLY A 19 -13.74 10.11 1.35
CA GLY A 19 -14.80 11.09 1.48
C GLY A 19 -15.44 11.00 2.86
N VAL A 20 -15.85 12.13 3.39
CA VAL A 20 -16.47 12.23 4.72
C VAL A 20 -17.66 13.19 4.64
N SER A 21 -18.79 12.79 5.26
CA SER A 21 -19.92 13.66 5.49
C SER A 21 -20.25 13.67 6.98
N ALA A 22 -21.34 14.36 7.35
CA ALA A 22 -21.74 14.47 8.77
C ALA A 22 -21.99 13.11 9.42
N HIS A 23 -22.45 12.12 8.66
CA HIS A 23 -22.86 10.82 9.19
C HIS A 23 -22.19 9.62 8.51
N PHE A 24 -21.47 9.83 7.42
CA PHE A 24 -20.90 8.74 6.61
C PHE A 24 -19.47 9.02 6.20
N SER A 25 -18.75 7.94 5.97
CA SER A 25 -17.40 7.99 5.38
C SER A 25 -17.34 7.00 4.24
N TRP A 26 -16.66 7.40 3.17
CA TRP A 26 -16.41 6.54 2.01
C TRP A 26 -14.99 6.05 2.06
N VAL A 27 -14.83 4.74 1.92
CA VAL A 27 -13.52 4.08 1.95
C VAL A 27 -13.21 3.52 0.57
N MET A 28 -12.07 3.92 0.01
CA MET A 28 -11.52 3.26 -1.17
C MET A 28 -10.77 2.03 -0.69
N SER A 29 -11.28 0.84 -1.04
CA SER A 29 -10.61 -0.41 -0.73
C SER A 29 -9.30 -0.53 -1.51
N LEU A 30 -8.35 -1.29 -0.98
CA LEU A 30 -7.18 -1.72 -1.72
C LEU A 30 -7.58 -2.46 -3.03
N LEU A 31 -8.75 -3.13 -3.03
CA LEU A 31 -9.33 -3.76 -4.22
C LEU A 31 -10.04 -2.75 -5.11
N ASN A 32 -9.28 -1.79 -5.61
CA ASN A 32 -9.74 -0.76 -6.54
C ASN A 32 -8.63 -0.50 -7.54
N LYS A 33 -8.97 -0.50 -8.81
CA LYS A 33 -7.97 -0.32 -9.88
C LYS A 33 -7.29 1.04 -9.85
N ASP A 34 -7.90 2.02 -9.18
CA ASP A 34 -7.32 3.35 -9.00
C ASP A 34 -6.44 3.46 -7.75
N SER A 35 -6.41 2.41 -6.92
CA SER A 35 -5.60 2.39 -5.70
C SER A 35 -4.12 2.19 -6.04
N ARG A 36 -3.27 3.02 -5.45
CA ARG A 36 -1.82 2.91 -5.56
C ARG A 36 -1.23 3.10 -4.18
N ILE A 37 -0.54 2.07 -3.70
CA ILE A 37 0.03 2.08 -2.35
C ILE A 37 1.54 2.03 -2.45
N SER A 38 2.20 2.98 -1.81
CA SER A 38 3.64 2.95 -1.69
C SER A 38 4.04 1.93 -0.63
N GLY A 39 4.70 0.89 -1.07
CA GLY A 39 5.17 -0.19 -0.20
C GLY A 39 6.67 -0.35 -0.26
N LYS A 40 7.16 -1.30 0.52
CA LYS A 40 8.57 -1.70 0.48
C LYS A 40 8.71 -3.14 0.91
N PHE A 41 9.81 -3.77 0.46
CA PHE A 41 10.21 -5.07 0.99
C PHE A 41 10.69 -4.90 2.42
N LYS A 42 10.13 -5.68 3.33
CA LYS A 42 10.51 -5.61 4.74
C LYS A 42 11.99 -5.94 4.97
N LYS A 43 12.56 -6.84 4.16
CA LYS A 43 13.92 -7.33 4.35
C LYS A 43 15.02 -6.27 4.14
N ASN A 44 14.79 -5.29 3.27
CA ASN A 44 15.84 -4.33 2.91
C ASN A 44 15.35 -2.94 2.53
N ASN A 45 14.07 -2.64 2.78
CA ASN A 45 13.47 -1.33 2.53
C ASN A 45 13.42 -0.92 1.05
N GLN A 46 13.50 -1.86 0.11
CA GLN A 46 13.36 -1.55 -1.31
C GLN A 46 11.94 -1.05 -1.60
N LEU A 47 11.81 0.18 -2.10
CA LEU A 47 10.52 0.80 -2.42
C LEU A 47 9.89 0.17 -3.66
N VAL A 48 8.58 -0.02 -3.60
CA VAL A 48 7.79 -0.57 -4.71
C VAL A 48 6.40 0.06 -4.68
N ASN A 49 5.64 -0.13 -5.76
CA ASN A 49 4.24 0.26 -5.82
C ASN A 49 3.35 -0.98 -5.85
N VAL A 50 2.28 -0.94 -5.06
CA VAL A 50 1.31 -2.02 -4.97
C VAL A 50 -0.01 -1.55 -5.55
N GLU A 51 -0.59 -2.36 -6.42
CA GLU A 51 -1.89 -2.07 -7.03
C GLU A 51 -2.70 -3.35 -7.21
N TRP A 52 -4.00 -3.17 -7.44
CA TRP A 52 -4.90 -4.26 -7.79
C TRP A 52 -5.37 -4.06 -9.22
N THR A 53 -5.16 -5.07 -10.06
CA THR A 53 -5.50 -5.01 -11.48
C THR A 53 -6.81 -5.70 -11.84
N GLY A 54 -7.58 -6.09 -10.84
CA GLY A 54 -8.83 -6.82 -11.01
C GLY A 54 -8.63 -8.32 -10.80
N GLY A 55 -9.70 -9.08 -10.95
CA GLY A 55 -9.65 -10.53 -10.77
C GLY A 55 -9.82 -10.92 -9.30
N SER A 56 -8.95 -11.80 -8.82
CA SER A 56 -9.06 -12.33 -7.46
C SER A 56 -8.89 -11.23 -6.39
N TYR A 57 -9.75 -11.26 -5.37
CA TYR A 57 -9.62 -10.38 -4.21
C TYR A 57 -8.43 -10.74 -3.30
N ARG A 58 -7.74 -11.83 -3.59
CA ARG A 58 -6.59 -12.29 -2.81
C ARG A 58 -5.25 -11.88 -3.41
N ILE A 59 -5.24 -11.45 -4.65
CA ILE A 59 -4.03 -11.24 -5.43
C ILE A 59 -3.86 -9.79 -5.80
N GLY A 60 -2.70 -9.23 -5.48
CA GLY A 60 -2.30 -7.90 -5.91
C GLY A 60 -1.07 -7.96 -6.81
N SER A 61 -0.71 -6.81 -7.36
CA SER A 61 0.48 -6.66 -8.20
C SER A 61 1.46 -5.70 -7.57
N VAL A 62 2.74 -6.04 -7.66
CA VAL A 62 3.84 -5.18 -7.21
C VAL A 62 4.61 -4.74 -8.46
N LYS A 63 4.71 -3.44 -8.66
CA LYS A 63 5.35 -2.83 -9.81
C LYS A 63 6.62 -2.10 -9.39
N GLU A 64 7.45 -1.79 -10.39
CA GLU A 64 8.65 -0.97 -10.21
C GLU A 64 9.74 -1.64 -9.35
N ILE A 65 9.82 -2.96 -9.40
CA ILE A 65 10.90 -3.70 -8.74
C ILE A 65 12.14 -3.60 -9.64
N PRO A 66 13.27 -3.03 -9.15
CA PRO A 66 14.49 -2.95 -9.96
C PRO A 66 14.94 -4.33 -10.47
N LYS A 67 15.44 -4.38 -11.68
CA LYS A 67 15.75 -5.63 -12.36
C LYS A 67 16.78 -6.49 -11.63
N HIS A 68 17.74 -5.86 -10.98
CA HIS A 68 18.79 -6.55 -10.25
C HIS A 68 18.36 -7.00 -8.84
N PHE A 69 17.16 -6.62 -8.41
CA PHE A 69 16.68 -6.95 -7.08
C PHE A 69 16.28 -8.43 -7.00
N GLU A 70 16.72 -9.11 -5.95
CA GLU A 70 16.39 -10.51 -5.72
C GLU A 70 14.99 -10.61 -5.08
N ILE A 71 14.05 -11.19 -5.83
CA ILE A 71 12.68 -11.42 -5.37
C ILE A 71 12.58 -12.89 -4.95
N VAL A 72 12.13 -13.12 -3.71
CA VAL A 72 11.94 -14.47 -3.18
C VAL A 72 10.48 -14.66 -2.82
N PRO A 73 9.80 -15.71 -3.32
CA PRO A 73 8.43 -16.01 -2.89
C PRO A 73 8.37 -16.11 -1.36
N GLY A 74 7.36 -15.49 -0.77
CA GLY A 74 7.21 -15.39 0.69
C GLY A 74 7.75 -14.11 1.30
N ASP A 75 8.49 -13.29 0.55
CA ASP A 75 8.94 -11.99 1.04
C ASP A 75 7.74 -11.12 1.42
N THR A 76 7.87 -10.38 2.51
CA THR A 76 6.80 -9.52 3.04
C THR A 76 6.91 -8.12 2.49
N ILE A 77 5.76 -7.57 2.07
CA ILE A 77 5.60 -6.18 1.65
C ILE A 77 4.80 -5.43 2.71
N ILE A 78 5.34 -4.30 3.13
CA ILE A 78 4.71 -3.42 4.14
C ILE A 78 4.59 -2.02 3.56
N THR A 79 3.81 -1.16 4.24
CA THR A 79 3.74 0.26 3.86
C THR A 79 5.09 0.92 4.09
N SER A 80 5.47 1.82 3.18
CA SER A 80 6.79 2.44 3.20
C SER A 80 6.93 3.59 4.19
N GLY A 81 5.80 4.19 4.59
CA GLY A 81 5.82 5.43 5.35
C GLY A 81 6.04 6.68 4.52
N ASN A 82 6.25 6.55 3.21
CA ASN A 82 6.42 7.69 2.31
C ASN A 82 5.10 8.35 1.94
N SER A 83 3.99 7.66 2.17
CA SER A 83 2.64 8.18 1.97
C SER A 83 2.24 9.04 3.16
N GLU A 84 1.40 10.06 2.91
CA GLU A 84 0.79 10.86 3.97
C GLU A 84 -0.39 10.16 4.63
N ILE A 85 -0.78 9.00 4.13
CA ILE A 85 -1.99 8.27 4.53
C ILE A 85 -1.67 7.20 5.58
N PHE A 86 -0.57 6.47 5.38
CA PHE A 86 -0.23 5.33 6.22
C PHE A 86 1.11 5.53 6.92
N PRO A 87 1.17 5.22 8.23
CA PRO A 87 2.48 5.06 8.88
C PRO A 87 3.21 3.84 8.30
N GLU A 88 4.51 3.78 8.52
CA GLU A 88 5.33 2.67 8.08
C GLU A 88 4.98 1.37 8.82
N GLY A 89 5.06 0.26 8.12
CA GLY A 89 5.03 -1.06 8.75
C GLY A 89 3.69 -1.79 8.75
N ILE A 90 2.67 -1.25 8.07
CA ILE A 90 1.39 -1.94 7.94
C ILE A 90 1.53 -3.03 6.87
N LEU A 91 1.09 -4.26 7.18
CA LEU A 91 1.20 -5.39 6.27
C LEU A 91 0.31 -5.21 5.04
N ILE A 92 0.90 -5.36 3.87
CA ILE A 92 0.18 -5.34 2.59
C ILE A 92 0.01 -6.77 2.09
N GLY A 93 1.09 -7.54 2.03
CA GLY A 93 1.02 -8.92 1.54
C GLY A 93 2.37 -9.60 1.48
N THR A 94 2.36 -10.79 0.88
CA THR A 94 3.57 -11.60 0.68
C THR A 94 3.71 -11.96 -0.79
N ILE A 95 4.94 -12.04 -1.27
CA ILE A 95 5.22 -12.39 -2.67
C ILE A 95 4.73 -13.81 -2.97
N LYS A 96 3.89 -13.91 -3.99
CA LYS A 96 3.41 -15.19 -4.51
C LYS A 96 4.35 -15.73 -5.59
N ASP A 97 4.59 -14.93 -6.61
CA ASP A 97 5.49 -15.25 -7.71
C ASP A 97 5.93 -13.94 -8.39
N PHE A 98 6.82 -14.06 -9.36
CA PHE A 98 7.29 -12.89 -10.10
C PHE A 98 7.57 -13.25 -11.56
N THR A 99 7.58 -12.24 -12.41
CA THR A 99 7.88 -12.36 -13.83
C THR A 99 9.05 -11.47 -14.17
N VAL A 100 10.06 -12.05 -14.82
CA VAL A 100 11.21 -11.30 -15.32
C VAL A 100 10.96 -10.99 -16.80
N LEU A 101 10.89 -9.69 -17.11
CA LEU A 101 10.68 -9.21 -18.48
C LEU A 101 12.00 -8.71 -19.01
N SER A 102 12.53 -9.38 -20.05
CA SER A 102 13.87 -9.10 -20.56
C SER A 102 14.04 -7.72 -21.18
N ASP A 103 12.95 -7.12 -21.64
CA ASP A 103 12.98 -5.84 -22.37
C ASP A 103 12.65 -4.62 -21.52
N GLU A 104 12.39 -4.80 -20.23
CA GLU A 104 12.01 -3.73 -19.32
C GLU A 104 13.04 -3.50 -18.25
N ASN A 105 13.05 -2.28 -17.67
CA ASN A 105 13.97 -1.91 -16.60
C ASN A 105 13.52 -2.42 -15.24
N PHE A 106 12.27 -2.87 -15.14
CA PHE A 106 11.67 -3.30 -13.87
C PHE A 106 11.00 -4.65 -14.01
N ASN A 107 11.02 -5.41 -12.93
CA ASN A 107 10.28 -6.65 -12.79
C ASN A 107 8.92 -6.39 -12.15
N THR A 108 7.99 -7.31 -12.36
CA THR A 108 6.65 -7.29 -11.77
C THR A 108 6.46 -8.57 -10.96
N ALA A 109 5.84 -8.45 -9.80
CA ALA A 109 5.51 -9.60 -8.97
C ALA A 109 4.02 -9.61 -8.64
N ARG A 110 3.52 -10.78 -8.24
CA ARG A 110 2.18 -10.92 -7.67
C ARG A 110 2.32 -11.21 -6.19
N ILE A 111 1.38 -10.70 -5.41
CA ILE A 111 1.36 -10.91 -3.96
C ILE A 111 0.02 -11.50 -3.53
N PHE A 112 0.07 -12.23 -2.42
CA PHE A 112 -1.13 -12.53 -1.67
C PHE A 112 -1.36 -11.38 -0.69
N PHE A 113 -2.53 -10.73 -0.76
CA PHE A 113 -2.87 -9.73 0.24
C PHE A 113 -2.95 -10.37 1.63
N SER A 114 -2.43 -9.68 2.64
CA SER A 114 -2.49 -10.15 4.02
C SER A 114 -3.90 -10.06 4.60
N THR A 115 -4.73 -9.17 4.07
CA THR A 115 -6.11 -8.98 4.51
C THR A 115 -7.04 -9.93 3.76
N ASP A 116 -7.93 -10.60 4.50
CA ASP A 116 -9.00 -11.39 3.91
C ASP A 116 -10.22 -10.49 3.68
N PHE A 117 -10.34 -9.96 2.47
CA PHE A 117 -11.42 -9.05 2.09
C PHE A 117 -12.79 -9.72 2.05
N ASN A 118 -12.83 -11.04 2.04
CA ASN A 118 -14.09 -11.79 2.02
C ASN A 118 -14.70 -11.95 3.42
N SER A 119 -13.92 -11.69 4.48
CA SER A 119 -14.32 -11.91 5.87
C SER A 119 -14.12 -10.69 6.74
N LEU A 120 -14.22 -9.48 6.16
CA LEU A 120 -14.07 -8.26 6.93
C LEU A 120 -15.25 -8.08 7.88
N GLY A 121 -14.93 -7.89 9.16
CA GLY A 121 -15.89 -7.46 10.18
C GLY A 121 -15.61 -6.01 10.58
N TYR A 122 -15.08 -5.80 11.77
CA TYR A 122 -14.69 -4.48 12.22
C TYR A 122 -13.35 -4.07 11.63
N VAL A 123 -13.22 -2.79 11.31
CA VAL A 123 -11.97 -2.21 10.82
C VAL A 123 -11.58 -1.03 11.72
N GLU A 124 -10.31 -0.68 11.69
CA GLU A 124 -9.77 0.44 12.45
C GLU A 124 -9.30 1.54 11.51
N VAL A 125 -9.47 2.78 11.93
CA VAL A 125 -8.96 3.93 11.19
C VAL A 125 -7.68 4.40 11.86
N VAL A 126 -6.64 4.59 11.07
CA VAL A 126 -5.34 5.04 11.58
C VAL A 126 -4.97 6.39 11.01
N ILE A 127 -4.23 7.17 11.80
CA ILE A 127 -3.68 8.44 11.39
C ILE A 127 -2.16 8.31 11.45
N ASP A 128 -1.48 8.76 10.39
CA ASP A 128 -0.04 8.89 10.44
C ASP A 128 0.31 10.12 11.28
N MET A 129 0.86 9.90 12.45
CA MET A 129 1.24 10.97 13.39
C MET A 129 2.31 11.90 12.81
N MET A 130 3.03 11.46 11.80
CA MET A 130 4.06 12.26 11.13
C MET A 130 3.54 13.02 9.91
N ARG A 131 2.27 12.89 9.60
CA ARG A 131 1.69 13.46 8.39
C ARG A 131 1.89 14.98 8.28
N LYS A 132 1.63 15.70 9.36
CA LYS A 132 1.77 17.16 9.37
C LYS A 132 3.22 17.58 9.11
N GLU A 133 4.17 16.90 9.70
CA GLU A 133 5.58 17.16 9.47
C GLU A 133 5.97 16.88 8.02
N LYS A 134 5.45 15.82 7.43
CA LYS A 134 5.69 15.50 6.02
C LYS A 134 5.14 16.57 5.09
N GLU A 135 3.93 17.06 5.37
CA GLU A 135 3.30 18.14 4.60
C GLU A 135 4.07 19.45 4.72
N ASP A 136 4.45 19.83 5.93
CA ASP A 136 5.23 21.04 6.20
C ASP A 136 6.58 20.99 5.48
N LEU A 137 7.24 19.85 5.49
CA LEU A 137 8.51 19.67 4.81
C LEU A 137 8.37 19.82 3.29
N LYS A 138 7.33 19.24 2.70
CA LYS A 138 7.05 19.39 1.28
C LYS A 138 6.79 20.84 0.89
N SER A 139 5.99 21.54 1.67
CA SER A 139 5.71 22.96 1.45
C SER A 139 6.98 23.80 1.50
N SER A 140 7.88 23.52 2.44
CA SER A 140 9.16 24.20 2.56
C SER A 140 10.02 24.03 1.31
N PHE A 141 10.03 22.84 0.71
CA PHE A 141 10.76 22.59 -0.53
C PHE A 141 10.12 23.26 -1.74
N GLN A 142 8.80 23.38 -1.77
CA GLN A 142 8.06 23.95 -2.89
C GLN A 142 8.15 25.48 -2.94
N GLU A 143 8.38 26.14 -1.83
CA GLU A 143 8.49 27.61 -1.74
C GLU A 143 9.81 28.17 -2.29
N LYS A 144 10.71 27.29 -2.65
CA LYS A 144 11.97 27.67 -3.27
C LYS A 144 11.86 27.64 -4.79
#